data_aa204054ec29d840dbe4dab4ad204393
#
_entry.id   aa204054ec29d840dbe4dab4ad204393
#
_cell.length_a   1.000
_cell.length_b   1.000
_cell.length_c   1.000
_cell.angle_alpha   90.00
_cell.angle_beta   90.00
_cell.angle_gamma   90.00
#
_symmetry.space_group_name_H-M   'P 1'
#
loop_
_entity.id
_entity.type
_entity.pdbx_description
1 polymer ?
#
loop_
_entity_poly.entity_id
_entity_poly.type
_entity_poly.pdbx_seq_one_letter_code
_entity_poly.pdbx_strand_id
1 'polypeptide(L)'
;EEAAALGIPLIALFPNTSQALRTADAREALNKDNLVCRAVRAIKAAVPEIGIMCDVALDPYTSHGHDGLLENGEIVNDPSVAILVKQALLQAEAGCDVVAPSDMMDGRIGAIRQALEANGHTNVQIMAYSAKYASGFYGPFRDAVGSSGTLTGDKRSYQMDPANTDEALREVELDINEGADMVMIKPGMPYLDVLARVKQTFGVPTFAYQVSGEYAMLMAAIERGWLDPKKVIPESLMAFKRAGADGILTYFALEMARSLKA
;
A
#
# COMPACT_ATOMS: atom_id res chain seq x y z
N GLU A 1 -6.15 -6.74 18.21
CA GLU A 1 -5.71 -7.45 19.44
C GLU A 1 -4.84 -8.65 19.09
N GLU A 2 -5.32 -9.62 18.29
CA GLU A 2 -4.57 -10.84 17.97
C GLU A 2 -3.22 -10.55 17.29
N ALA A 3 -3.18 -9.63 16.33
CA ALA A 3 -1.94 -9.24 15.65
C ALA A 3 -0.89 -8.72 16.64
N ALA A 4 -1.29 -7.84 17.57
CA ALA A 4 -0.42 -7.32 18.62
C ALA A 4 0.05 -8.43 19.56
N ALA A 5 -0.85 -9.31 20.02
CA ALA A 5 -0.52 -10.46 20.87
C ALA A 5 0.48 -11.42 20.20
N LEU A 6 0.45 -11.51 18.88
CA LEU A 6 1.41 -12.29 18.10
C LEU A 6 2.72 -11.54 17.81
N GLY A 7 2.82 -10.26 18.17
CA GLY A 7 4.01 -9.45 17.96
C GLY A 7 4.13 -8.90 16.53
N ILE A 8 3.03 -8.82 15.79
CA ILE A 8 2.99 -8.12 14.49
C ILE A 8 3.09 -6.63 14.79
N PRO A 9 4.11 -5.91 14.27
CA PRO A 9 4.36 -4.53 14.67
C PRO A 9 3.45 -3.53 13.97
N LEU A 10 2.94 -3.84 12.78
CA LEU A 10 2.24 -2.90 11.90
C LEU A 10 1.09 -3.60 11.17
N ILE A 11 -0.07 -2.96 11.10
CA ILE A 11 -1.20 -3.38 10.26
C ILE A 11 -1.53 -2.32 9.22
N ALA A 12 -1.89 -2.75 8.02
CA ALA A 12 -2.27 -1.88 6.91
C ALA A 12 -3.79 -1.83 6.74
N LEU A 13 -4.35 -0.63 6.60
CA LEU A 13 -5.79 -0.42 6.45
C LEU A 13 -6.15 -0.03 5.01
N PHE A 14 -7.09 -0.77 4.41
CA PHE A 14 -7.64 -0.50 3.09
C PHE A 14 -9.18 -0.44 3.19
N PRO A 15 -9.82 0.71 2.86
CA PRO A 15 -11.25 0.85 3.02
C PRO A 15 -12.03 0.23 1.86
N ASN A 16 -13.18 -0.35 2.17
CA ASN A 16 -14.25 -0.58 1.19
C ASN A 16 -15.31 0.50 1.40
N THR A 17 -15.17 1.60 0.68
CA THR A 17 -16.11 2.73 0.76
C THR A 17 -17.40 2.42 0.00
N SER A 18 -18.54 2.71 0.62
CA SER A 18 -19.85 2.58 -0.04
C SER A 18 -19.91 3.36 -1.35
N GLN A 19 -20.51 2.77 -2.38
CA GLN A 19 -20.70 3.41 -3.69
C GLN A 19 -21.39 4.78 -3.59
N ALA A 20 -22.33 4.95 -2.65
CA ALA A 20 -23.04 6.22 -2.43
C ALA A 20 -22.12 7.36 -1.96
N LEU A 21 -20.93 7.05 -1.43
CA LEU A 21 -19.94 8.02 -0.95
C LEU A 21 -18.83 8.28 -1.96
N ARG A 22 -18.78 7.51 -3.06
CA ARG A 22 -17.77 7.70 -4.11
C ARG A 22 -18.21 8.80 -5.06
N THR A 23 -17.31 9.74 -5.31
CA THR A 23 -17.59 10.91 -6.17
C THR A 23 -16.42 11.12 -7.15
N ALA A 24 -16.62 11.89 -8.21
CA ALA A 24 -15.55 12.16 -9.18
C ALA A 24 -14.37 12.93 -8.55
N ASP A 25 -14.66 13.75 -7.54
CA ASP A 25 -13.69 14.56 -6.80
C ASP A 25 -13.15 13.89 -5.52
N ALA A 26 -13.49 12.62 -5.26
CA ALA A 26 -13.04 11.85 -4.11
C ALA A 26 -13.28 12.53 -2.74
N ARG A 27 -14.34 13.34 -2.60
CA ARG A 27 -14.58 14.18 -1.41
C ARG A 27 -14.63 13.40 -0.09
N GLU A 28 -15.01 12.13 -0.09
CA GLU A 28 -15.04 11.29 1.10
C GLU A 28 -13.63 11.02 1.67
N ALA A 29 -12.57 11.09 0.84
CA ALA A 29 -11.20 11.03 1.31
C ALA A 29 -10.86 12.17 2.27
N LEU A 30 -11.54 13.31 2.15
CA LEU A 30 -11.37 14.51 2.96
C LEU A 30 -12.37 14.62 4.14
N ASN A 31 -13.20 13.62 4.34
CA ASN A 31 -14.08 13.53 5.49
C ASN A 31 -13.28 13.01 6.71
N LYS A 32 -13.10 13.85 7.74
CA LYS A 32 -12.38 13.46 8.98
C LYS A 32 -12.98 12.24 9.70
N ASP A 33 -14.24 11.93 9.43
CA ASP A 33 -14.97 10.80 9.99
C ASP A 33 -15.20 9.68 8.96
N ASN A 34 -14.41 9.64 7.89
CA ASN A 34 -14.43 8.53 6.95
C ASN A 34 -14.07 7.20 7.63
N LEU A 35 -14.32 6.10 6.95
CA LEU A 35 -14.13 4.74 7.50
C LEU A 35 -12.71 4.53 8.04
N VAL A 36 -11.68 4.96 7.30
CA VAL A 36 -10.26 4.77 7.70
C VAL A 36 -9.94 5.56 8.97
N CYS A 37 -10.27 6.85 9.01
CA CYS A 37 -9.99 7.69 10.18
C CYS A 37 -10.72 7.20 11.43
N ARG A 38 -11.96 6.71 11.30
CA ARG A 38 -12.68 6.08 12.41
C ARG A 38 -12.02 4.79 12.86
N ALA A 39 -11.57 3.95 11.92
CA ALA A 39 -10.88 2.69 12.22
C ALA A 39 -9.55 2.95 12.94
N VAL A 40 -8.75 3.91 12.47
CA VAL A 40 -7.50 4.32 13.13
C VAL A 40 -7.75 4.69 14.58
N ARG A 41 -8.67 5.61 14.83
CA ARG A 41 -9.01 6.04 16.21
C ARG A 41 -9.47 4.88 17.08
N ALA A 42 -10.33 4.00 16.56
CA ALA A 42 -10.84 2.86 17.30
C ALA A 42 -9.73 1.84 17.63
N ILE A 43 -8.84 1.55 16.68
CA ILE A 43 -7.73 0.62 16.90
C ILE A 43 -6.74 1.21 17.90
N LYS A 44 -6.36 2.48 17.76
CA LYS A 44 -5.44 3.14 18.71
C LYS A 44 -6.02 3.23 20.12
N ALA A 45 -7.32 3.36 20.26
CA ALA A 45 -7.99 3.32 21.57
C ALA A 45 -7.97 1.92 22.21
N ALA A 46 -8.08 0.85 21.38
CA ALA A 46 -8.15 -0.53 21.86
C ALA A 46 -6.76 -1.19 22.02
N VAL A 47 -5.81 -0.85 21.15
CA VAL A 47 -4.46 -1.46 21.06
C VAL A 47 -3.45 -0.37 20.68
N PRO A 48 -3.11 0.54 21.60
CA PRO A 48 -2.29 1.72 21.31
C PRO A 48 -0.87 1.38 20.82
N GLU A 49 -0.35 0.22 21.18
CA GLU A 49 1.01 -0.23 20.84
C GLU A 49 1.16 -0.71 19.41
N ILE A 50 0.07 -1.10 18.71
CA ILE A 50 0.20 -1.57 17.33
C ILE A 50 0.36 -0.39 16.36
N GLY A 51 1.35 -0.49 15.48
CA GLY A 51 1.51 0.47 14.39
C GLY A 51 0.38 0.37 13.37
N ILE A 52 -0.08 1.51 12.87
CA ILE A 52 -1.11 1.58 11.83
C ILE A 52 -0.54 2.26 10.59
N MET A 53 -0.61 1.57 9.46
CA MET A 53 -0.33 2.11 8.14
C MET A 53 -1.65 2.40 7.42
N CYS A 54 -1.78 3.60 6.89
CA CYS A 54 -2.92 4.00 6.07
C CYS A 54 -2.51 4.18 4.62
N ASP A 55 -3.24 3.56 3.71
CA ASP A 55 -3.09 3.78 2.28
C ASP A 55 -3.51 5.20 1.90
N VAL A 56 -2.69 5.90 1.10
CA VAL A 56 -3.00 7.22 0.55
C VAL A 56 -3.19 7.07 -0.94
N ALA A 57 -4.44 7.00 -1.36
CA ALA A 57 -4.87 6.87 -2.74
C ALA A 57 -6.34 7.23 -2.87
N LEU A 58 -6.80 7.63 -4.05
CA LEU A 58 -8.17 8.09 -4.23
C LEU A 58 -9.13 7.02 -4.76
N ASP A 59 -8.65 5.89 -5.26
CA ASP A 59 -9.49 4.84 -5.86
C ASP A 59 -10.59 4.27 -4.94
N PRO A 60 -10.45 4.21 -3.60
CA PRO A 60 -11.57 3.84 -2.73
C PRO A 60 -12.68 4.89 -2.66
N TYR A 61 -12.42 6.11 -3.10
CA TYR A 61 -13.30 7.29 -2.94
C TYR A 61 -13.77 7.87 -4.27
N THR A 62 -13.13 7.52 -5.39
CA THR A 62 -13.52 7.96 -6.72
C THR A 62 -14.63 7.10 -7.31
N SER A 63 -15.57 7.73 -8.03
CA SER A 63 -16.64 7.03 -8.76
C SER A 63 -16.15 6.31 -10.02
N HIS A 64 -14.97 6.66 -10.52
CA HIS A 64 -14.31 6.08 -11.70
C HIS A 64 -13.21 5.07 -11.38
N GLY A 65 -12.87 4.86 -10.09
CA GLY A 65 -11.95 3.83 -9.62
C GLY A 65 -10.45 4.07 -9.85
N HIS A 66 -10.05 5.27 -10.26
CA HIS A 66 -8.65 5.65 -10.38
C HIS A 66 -8.07 6.22 -9.09
N ASP A 67 -6.74 6.09 -8.93
CA ASP A 67 -5.99 6.56 -7.76
C ASP A 67 -5.79 8.09 -7.74
N GLY A 68 -6.05 8.78 -8.85
CA GLY A 68 -6.01 10.23 -9.01
C GLY A 68 -7.33 10.78 -9.58
N LEU A 69 -7.43 12.09 -9.74
CA LEU A 69 -8.57 12.76 -10.36
C LEU A 69 -8.55 12.56 -11.86
N LEU A 70 -9.74 12.37 -12.45
CA LEU A 70 -9.92 12.17 -13.88
C LEU A 70 -10.53 13.44 -14.51
N GLU A 71 -9.81 14.07 -15.44
CA GLU A 71 -10.27 15.22 -16.21
C GLU A 71 -10.07 14.95 -17.70
N ASN A 72 -11.12 15.13 -18.51
CA ASN A 72 -11.08 14.93 -19.97
C ASN A 72 -10.53 13.56 -20.41
N GLY A 73 -10.71 12.51 -19.58
CA GLY A 73 -10.22 11.15 -19.86
C GLY A 73 -8.76 10.90 -19.43
N GLU A 74 -8.10 11.86 -18.80
CA GLU A 74 -6.72 11.77 -18.32
C GLU A 74 -6.64 11.93 -16.79
N ILE A 75 -5.71 11.24 -16.15
CA ILE A 75 -5.43 11.43 -14.74
C ILE A 75 -4.55 12.68 -14.60
N VAL A 76 -5.05 13.65 -13.83
CA VAL A 76 -4.35 14.93 -13.60
C VAL A 76 -3.50 14.85 -12.34
N ASN A 77 -2.20 15.15 -12.48
CA ASN A 77 -1.22 15.01 -11.39
C ASN A 77 -1.44 16.00 -10.25
N ASP A 78 -1.21 17.28 -10.48
CA ASP A 78 -1.14 18.30 -9.41
C ASP A 78 -2.45 18.44 -8.61
N PRO A 79 -3.63 18.45 -9.24
CA PRO A 79 -4.88 18.44 -8.49
C PRO A 79 -5.06 17.17 -7.64
N SER A 80 -4.59 16.01 -8.12
CA SER A 80 -4.60 14.76 -7.34
C SER A 80 -3.69 14.85 -6.12
N VAL A 81 -2.45 15.29 -6.31
CA VAL A 81 -1.48 15.50 -5.22
C VAL A 81 -2.04 16.43 -4.13
N ALA A 82 -2.72 17.49 -4.52
CA ALA A 82 -3.34 18.42 -3.55
C ALA A 82 -4.41 17.76 -2.66
N ILE A 83 -5.13 16.74 -3.16
CA ILE A 83 -6.08 15.96 -2.37
C ILE A 83 -5.35 14.91 -1.52
N LEU A 84 -4.38 14.21 -2.09
CA LEU A 84 -3.59 13.19 -1.40
C LEU A 84 -2.87 13.76 -0.17
N VAL A 85 -2.31 14.97 -0.28
CA VAL A 85 -1.72 15.69 0.87
C VAL A 85 -2.74 15.89 1.99
N LYS A 86 -3.95 16.35 1.68
CA LYS A 86 -5.01 16.54 2.67
C LYS A 86 -5.47 15.23 3.28
N GLN A 87 -5.57 14.17 2.47
CA GLN A 87 -5.90 12.82 2.94
C GLN A 87 -4.85 12.31 3.94
N ALA A 88 -3.55 12.45 3.61
CA ALA A 88 -2.46 12.07 4.49
C ALA A 88 -2.47 12.81 5.83
N LEU A 89 -2.74 14.13 5.81
CA LEU A 89 -2.88 14.92 7.04
C LEU A 89 -4.06 14.43 7.91
N LEU A 90 -5.21 14.16 7.33
CA LEU A 90 -6.37 13.65 8.08
C LEU A 90 -6.10 12.27 8.70
N GLN A 91 -5.36 11.41 8.00
CA GLN A 91 -4.94 10.11 8.53
C GLN A 91 -3.94 10.27 9.69
N ALA A 92 -2.98 11.20 9.57
CA ALA A 92 -2.04 11.55 10.63
C ALA A 92 -2.77 12.13 11.86
N GLU A 93 -3.71 13.06 11.67
CA GLU A 93 -4.58 13.61 12.73
C GLU A 93 -5.42 12.52 13.41
N ALA A 94 -5.84 11.49 12.68
CA ALA A 94 -6.57 10.36 13.23
C ALA A 94 -5.68 9.44 14.10
N GLY A 95 -4.34 9.55 13.99
CA GLY A 95 -3.36 8.81 14.79
C GLY A 95 -2.67 7.65 14.06
N CYS A 96 -2.62 7.64 12.71
CA CYS A 96 -1.81 6.65 12.01
C CYS A 96 -0.32 6.92 12.22
N ASP A 97 0.50 5.87 12.20
CA ASP A 97 1.95 5.93 12.38
C ASP A 97 2.69 6.04 11.04
N VAL A 98 2.11 5.49 9.99
CA VAL A 98 2.68 5.43 8.65
C VAL A 98 1.62 5.82 7.62
N VAL A 99 1.91 6.80 6.79
CA VAL A 99 1.15 7.08 5.57
C VAL A 99 1.86 6.40 4.38
N ALA A 100 1.10 5.73 3.53
CA ALA A 100 1.66 4.92 2.45
C ALA A 100 1.07 5.30 1.08
N PRO A 101 1.60 6.33 0.41
CA PRO A 101 1.11 6.78 -0.88
C PRO A 101 1.28 5.72 -1.95
N SER A 102 0.16 5.23 -2.47
CA SER A 102 0.10 4.15 -3.47
C SER A 102 -0.45 4.59 -4.82
N ASP A 103 -0.66 5.87 -4.99
CA ASP A 103 -1.32 6.51 -6.13
C ASP A 103 -0.44 6.64 -7.37
N MET A 104 0.89 6.74 -7.21
CA MET A 104 1.91 6.92 -8.26
C MET A 104 1.91 8.31 -8.94
N MET A 105 1.39 9.36 -8.28
CA MET A 105 1.51 10.73 -8.79
C MET A 105 2.90 11.31 -8.53
N ASP A 106 3.41 12.12 -9.46
CA ASP A 106 4.72 12.74 -9.34
C ASP A 106 4.77 13.81 -8.25
N GLY A 107 5.83 13.81 -7.43
CA GLY A 107 6.08 14.80 -6.38
C GLY A 107 5.19 14.67 -5.14
N ARG A 108 4.36 13.61 -5.06
CA ARG A 108 3.46 13.42 -3.93
C ARG A 108 4.17 13.18 -2.60
N ILE A 109 5.31 12.50 -2.63
CA ILE A 109 6.04 12.18 -1.40
C ILE A 109 6.59 13.47 -0.78
N GLY A 110 7.23 14.35 -1.57
CA GLY A 110 7.74 15.63 -1.11
C GLY A 110 6.64 16.55 -0.60
N ALA A 111 5.51 16.62 -1.30
CA ALA A 111 4.37 17.42 -0.89
C ALA A 111 3.75 16.91 0.44
N ILE A 112 3.60 15.60 0.61
CA ILE A 112 3.10 15.00 1.86
C ILE A 112 4.09 15.23 3.00
N ARG A 113 5.40 15.02 2.78
CA ARG A 113 6.43 15.26 3.80
C ARG A 113 6.39 16.70 4.30
N GLN A 114 6.39 17.66 3.39
CA GLN A 114 6.32 19.10 3.75
C GLN A 114 5.05 19.41 4.57
N ALA A 115 3.92 18.84 4.18
CA ALA A 115 2.66 19.06 4.89
C ALA A 115 2.66 18.44 6.30
N LEU A 116 3.17 17.22 6.47
CA LEU A 116 3.31 16.57 7.77
C LEU A 116 4.20 17.39 8.71
N GLU A 117 5.37 17.83 8.25
CA GLU A 117 6.29 18.68 9.02
C GLU A 117 5.63 20.01 9.43
N ALA A 118 5.02 20.71 8.47
CA ALA A 118 4.37 22.00 8.71
C ALA A 118 3.20 21.94 9.70
N ASN A 119 2.56 20.77 9.84
CA ASN A 119 1.44 20.55 10.76
C ASN A 119 1.84 19.81 12.06
N GLY A 120 3.15 19.62 12.31
CA GLY A 120 3.66 19.03 13.56
C GLY A 120 3.58 17.50 13.64
N HIS A 121 3.29 16.83 12.53
CA HIS A 121 3.26 15.35 12.43
C HIS A 121 4.64 14.76 12.10
N THR A 122 5.69 15.26 12.73
CA THR A 122 7.10 14.92 12.44
C THR A 122 7.47 13.45 12.70
N ASN A 123 6.66 12.75 13.50
CA ASN A 123 6.87 11.32 13.80
C ASN A 123 6.12 10.38 12.86
N VAL A 124 5.24 10.90 11.99
CA VAL A 124 4.53 10.07 11.02
C VAL A 124 5.48 9.73 9.87
N GLN A 125 5.69 8.44 9.66
CA GLN A 125 6.59 7.94 8.62
C GLN A 125 5.88 7.85 7.27
N ILE A 126 6.66 7.93 6.18
CA ILE A 126 6.17 7.74 4.81
C ILE A 126 6.75 6.45 4.26
N MET A 127 5.87 5.48 3.95
CA MET A 127 6.22 4.28 3.17
C MET A 127 5.73 4.48 1.73
N ALA A 128 6.63 4.89 0.85
CA ALA A 128 6.28 5.17 -0.54
C ALA A 128 6.12 3.87 -1.34
N TYR A 129 5.01 3.73 -2.07
CA TYR A 129 4.88 2.69 -3.10
C TYR A 129 5.68 3.13 -4.33
N SER A 130 7.00 3.13 -4.22
CA SER A 130 7.91 3.70 -5.23
C SER A 130 7.97 2.86 -6.50
N ALA A 131 7.80 1.54 -6.39
CA ALA A 131 7.80 0.63 -7.54
C ALA A 131 6.50 -0.19 -7.58
N LYS A 132 5.42 0.44 -8.07
CA LYS A 132 4.11 -0.18 -8.24
C LYS A 132 3.83 -0.42 -9.72
N TYR A 133 3.83 -1.69 -10.10
CA TYR A 133 3.64 -2.13 -11.48
C TYR A 133 2.18 -2.35 -11.85
N ALA A 134 1.81 -2.10 -13.10
CA ALA A 134 0.56 -2.58 -13.66
C ALA A 134 0.56 -4.11 -13.65
N SER A 135 -0.45 -4.75 -13.03
CA SER A 135 -0.39 -6.18 -12.81
C SER A 135 -1.76 -6.86 -12.84
N GLY A 136 -1.78 -8.08 -13.40
CA GLY A 136 -2.91 -8.99 -13.32
C GLY A 136 -3.15 -9.58 -11.93
N PHE A 137 -2.15 -9.52 -11.03
CA PHE A 137 -2.24 -10.06 -9.68
C PHE A 137 -3.10 -9.20 -8.71
N TYR A 138 -3.65 -8.06 -9.17
CA TYR A 138 -4.54 -7.22 -8.33
C TYR A 138 -6.01 -7.63 -8.35
N GLY A 139 -6.40 -8.64 -9.15
CA GLY A 139 -7.80 -9.03 -9.33
C GLY A 139 -8.58 -9.20 -8.02
N PRO A 140 -8.19 -10.12 -7.12
CA PRO A 140 -8.95 -10.37 -5.89
C PRO A 140 -9.06 -9.16 -4.95
N PHE A 141 -8.06 -8.28 -4.93
CA PHE A 141 -8.11 -7.03 -4.15
C PHE A 141 -9.18 -6.07 -4.67
N ARG A 142 -9.28 -5.93 -5.99
CA ARG A 142 -10.30 -5.06 -6.61
C ARG A 142 -11.72 -5.49 -6.23
N ASP A 143 -11.95 -6.80 -6.15
CA ASP A 143 -13.24 -7.34 -5.68
C ASP A 143 -13.47 -7.02 -4.20
N ALA A 144 -12.46 -7.22 -3.35
CA ALA A 144 -12.54 -6.98 -1.91
C ALA A 144 -12.85 -5.52 -1.55
N VAL A 145 -12.23 -4.55 -2.24
CA VAL A 145 -12.48 -3.11 -2.03
C VAL A 145 -13.63 -2.55 -2.87
N GLY A 146 -14.32 -3.42 -3.66
CA GLY A 146 -15.47 -3.04 -4.47
C GLY A 146 -15.14 -2.13 -5.65
N SER A 147 -13.92 -2.21 -6.21
CA SER A 147 -13.47 -1.40 -7.33
C SER A 147 -13.49 -2.13 -8.69
N SER A 148 -13.71 -3.44 -8.72
CA SER A 148 -13.72 -4.25 -9.94
C SER A 148 -14.78 -3.83 -10.96
N GLY A 149 -15.91 -3.27 -10.51
CA GLY A 149 -17.00 -2.80 -11.37
C GLY A 149 -16.98 -1.30 -11.68
N THR A 150 -16.04 -0.54 -11.13
CA THR A 150 -16.02 0.94 -11.24
C THR A 150 -14.88 1.48 -12.08
N LEU A 151 -13.81 0.71 -12.28
CA LEU A 151 -12.64 1.18 -13.02
C LEU A 151 -12.97 1.44 -14.49
N THR A 152 -12.81 2.69 -14.91
CA THR A 152 -12.96 3.13 -16.31
C THR A 152 -11.60 3.07 -17.00
N GLY A 153 -11.43 2.19 -18.00
CA GLY A 153 -10.13 1.98 -18.65
C GLY A 153 -9.16 1.12 -17.82
N ASP A 154 -7.88 1.50 -17.79
CA ASP A 154 -6.85 0.81 -17.01
C ASP A 154 -5.95 1.82 -16.26
N LYS A 155 -5.04 1.33 -15.42
CA LYS A 155 -4.13 2.17 -14.62
C LYS A 155 -2.71 2.27 -15.22
N ARG A 156 -2.51 1.87 -16.47
CA ARG A 156 -1.18 1.82 -17.11
C ARG A 156 -0.58 3.20 -17.40
N SER A 157 -1.40 4.25 -17.39
CA SER A 157 -0.94 5.64 -17.57
C SER A 157 -0.10 6.15 -16.40
N TYR A 158 -0.20 5.51 -15.20
CA TYR A 158 0.54 5.91 -14.00
C TYR A 158 1.11 4.74 -13.19
N GLN A 159 0.73 3.49 -13.47
CA GLN A 159 1.42 2.31 -12.93
C GLN A 159 2.50 1.86 -13.90
N MET A 160 3.63 1.41 -13.36
CA MET A 160 4.84 1.09 -14.13
C MET A 160 4.65 -0.06 -15.11
N ASP A 161 5.38 -0.03 -16.21
CA ASP A 161 5.43 -1.12 -17.18
C ASP A 161 6.09 -2.37 -16.58
N PRO A 162 5.40 -3.52 -16.56
CA PRO A 162 5.96 -4.78 -16.04
C PRO A 162 7.29 -5.22 -16.69
N ALA A 163 7.58 -4.75 -17.90
CA ALA A 163 8.81 -5.09 -18.61
C ALA A 163 10.00 -4.19 -18.28
N ASN A 164 9.79 -3.10 -17.51
CA ASN A 164 10.80 -2.09 -17.23
C ASN A 164 11.25 -2.15 -15.75
N THR A 165 12.52 -2.52 -15.52
CA THR A 165 13.10 -2.52 -14.17
C THR A 165 13.91 -1.26 -13.87
N ASP A 166 14.34 -0.49 -14.87
CA ASP A 166 15.20 0.69 -14.69
C ASP A 166 14.43 1.88 -14.14
N GLU A 167 13.16 2.01 -14.54
CA GLU A 167 12.24 3.00 -14.01
C GLU A 167 12.06 2.86 -12.49
N ALA A 168 12.03 1.63 -11.98
CA ALA A 168 11.92 1.39 -10.53
C ALA A 168 13.04 2.06 -9.74
N LEU A 169 14.28 2.03 -10.23
CA LEU A 169 15.39 2.68 -9.54
C LEU A 169 15.25 4.20 -9.56
N ARG A 170 14.79 4.78 -10.67
CA ARG A 170 14.55 6.22 -10.79
C ARG A 170 13.46 6.68 -9.83
N GLU A 171 12.32 5.99 -9.80
CA GLU A 171 11.19 6.34 -8.95
C GLU A 171 11.54 6.20 -7.47
N VAL A 172 12.27 5.14 -7.10
CA VAL A 172 12.76 4.95 -5.73
C VAL A 172 13.73 6.06 -5.33
N GLU A 173 14.65 6.46 -6.20
CA GLU A 173 15.60 7.56 -5.93
C GLU A 173 14.86 8.88 -5.72
N LEU A 174 13.86 9.18 -6.55
CA LEU A 174 13.03 10.38 -6.42
C LEU A 174 12.29 10.38 -5.08
N ASP A 175 11.57 9.31 -4.74
CA ASP A 175 10.82 9.21 -3.50
C ASP A 175 11.71 9.32 -2.25
N ILE A 176 12.93 8.74 -2.27
CA ILE A 176 13.91 8.89 -1.19
C ILE A 176 14.33 10.36 -1.05
N ASN A 177 14.67 11.03 -2.16
CA ASN A 177 15.07 12.44 -2.17
C ASN A 177 13.93 13.36 -1.73
N GLU A 178 12.70 12.99 -1.97
CA GLU A 178 11.48 13.68 -1.52
C GLU A 178 11.16 13.46 -0.04
N GLY A 179 11.83 12.51 0.64
CA GLY A 179 11.69 12.28 2.06
C GLY A 179 10.88 11.06 2.46
N ALA A 180 10.84 10.03 1.61
CA ALA A 180 10.34 8.71 2.02
C ALA A 180 11.25 8.08 3.09
N ASP A 181 10.67 7.55 4.16
CA ASP A 181 11.40 6.81 5.20
C ASP A 181 11.64 5.36 4.78
N MET A 182 10.72 4.83 4.00
CA MET A 182 10.69 3.45 3.53
C MET A 182 10.14 3.39 2.11
N VAL A 183 10.55 2.40 1.36
CA VAL A 183 10.05 2.16 -0.01
C VAL A 183 9.43 0.77 -0.14
N MET A 184 8.44 0.63 -1.02
CA MET A 184 7.72 -0.62 -1.24
C MET A 184 7.67 -1.00 -2.70
N ILE A 185 7.90 -2.28 -2.97
CA ILE A 185 7.73 -2.92 -4.28
C ILE A 185 6.40 -3.67 -4.30
N LYS A 186 5.58 -3.42 -5.32
CA LYS A 186 4.26 -4.03 -5.51
C LYS A 186 3.98 -4.33 -6.99
N PRO A 187 3.58 -5.57 -7.35
CA PRO A 187 3.48 -6.78 -6.52
C PRO A 187 4.84 -7.28 -6.00
N GLY A 188 4.82 -8.31 -5.16
CA GLY A 188 6.01 -8.82 -4.48
C GLY A 188 6.69 -9.98 -5.21
N MET A 189 6.12 -11.21 -5.18
CA MET A 189 6.78 -12.42 -5.70
C MET A 189 7.20 -12.31 -7.18
N PRO A 190 6.40 -11.75 -8.10
CA PRO A 190 6.80 -11.61 -9.49
C PRO A 190 7.91 -10.57 -9.73
N TYR A 191 8.26 -9.75 -8.71
CA TYR A 191 9.21 -8.64 -8.80
C TYR A 191 10.32 -8.72 -7.74
N LEU A 192 10.73 -9.96 -7.36
CA LEU A 192 11.84 -10.18 -6.43
C LEU A 192 13.19 -9.67 -6.98
N ASP A 193 13.35 -9.65 -8.28
CA ASP A 193 14.49 -9.06 -8.98
C ASP A 193 14.54 -7.53 -8.76
N VAL A 194 13.41 -6.85 -8.89
CA VAL A 194 13.29 -5.41 -8.61
C VAL A 194 13.55 -5.12 -7.13
N LEU A 195 12.96 -5.92 -6.22
CA LEU A 195 13.19 -5.81 -4.79
C LEU A 195 14.68 -5.92 -4.44
N ALA A 196 15.35 -6.95 -4.95
CA ALA A 196 16.78 -7.16 -4.72
C ALA A 196 17.62 -6.00 -5.28
N ARG A 197 17.28 -5.53 -6.48
CA ARG A 197 17.97 -4.44 -7.15
C ARG A 197 17.84 -3.12 -6.39
N VAL A 198 16.64 -2.77 -5.92
CA VAL A 198 16.38 -1.58 -5.10
C VAL A 198 17.14 -1.66 -3.78
N LYS A 199 17.03 -2.79 -3.05
CA LYS A 199 17.74 -2.97 -1.78
C LYS A 199 19.25 -2.86 -1.91
N GLN A 200 19.83 -3.45 -2.94
CA GLN A 200 21.26 -3.40 -3.20
C GLN A 200 21.75 -2.00 -3.60
N THR A 201 20.93 -1.24 -4.33
CA THR A 201 21.30 0.09 -4.82
C THR A 201 21.23 1.15 -3.73
N PHE A 202 20.16 1.17 -2.93
CA PHE A 202 19.89 2.28 -2.02
C PHE A 202 20.12 1.95 -0.55
N GLY A 203 20.03 0.68 -0.13
CA GLY A 203 20.24 0.27 1.26
C GLY A 203 19.17 0.72 2.24
N VAL A 204 18.16 1.49 1.82
CA VAL A 204 17.06 1.98 2.66
C VAL A 204 16.14 0.84 3.12
N PRO A 205 15.29 1.05 4.14
CA PRO A 205 14.25 0.09 4.50
C PRO A 205 13.35 -0.19 3.29
N THR A 206 13.37 -1.44 2.81
CA THR A 206 12.70 -1.86 1.59
C THR A 206 11.66 -2.93 1.90
N PHE A 207 10.42 -2.66 1.55
CA PHE A 207 9.27 -3.53 1.80
C PHE A 207 8.76 -4.15 0.50
N ALA A 208 8.04 -5.24 0.63
CA ALA A 208 7.33 -5.88 -0.47
C ALA A 208 5.89 -6.19 -0.08
N TYR A 209 4.98 -6.10 -1.05
CA TYR A 209 3.61 -6.49 -0.85
C TYR A 209 3.30 -7.79 -1.60
N GLN A 210 3.15 -8.90 -0.85
CA GLN A 210 2.57 -10.13 -1.37
C GLN A 210 1.07 -9.89 -1.59
N VAL A 211 0.71 -9.52 -2.81
CA VAL A 211 -0.65 -9.04 -3.12
C VAL A 211 -1.69 -10.16 -3.15
N SER A 212 -2.96 -9.76 -3.22
CA SER A 212 -4.10 -10.68 -3.14
C SER A 212 -4.10 -11.80 -4.18
N GLY A 213 -3.63 -11.53 -5.40
CA GLY A 213 -3.50 -12.57 -6.45
C GLY A 213 -2.40 -13.57 -6.14
N GLU A 214 -1.30 -13.15 -5.52
CA GLU A 214 -0.24 -14.05 -5.08
C GLU A 214 -0.73 -14.96 -3.94
N TYR A 215 -1.44 -14.37 -2.97
CA TYR A 215 -2.11 -15.11 -1.90
C TYR A 215 -3.14 -16.11 -2.46
N ALA A 216 -4.03 -15.67 -3.34
CA ALA A 216 -5.06 -16.52 -3.94
C ALA A 216 -4.47 -17.67 -4.75
N MET A 217 -3.37 -17.44 -5.47
CA MET A 217 -2.66 -18.45 -6.24
C MET A 217 -2.11 -19.57 -5.32
N LEU A 218 -1.47 -19.19 -4.21
CA LEU A 218 -0.96 -20.14 -3.21
C LEU A 218 -2.10 -20.90 -2.55
N MET A 219 -3.14 -20.19 -2.10
CA MET A 219 -4.29 -20.82 -1.46
C MET A 219 -5.02 -21.79 -2.37
N ALA A 220 -5.21 -21.47 -3.65
CA ALA A 220 -5.83 -22.38 -4.62
C ALA A 220 -5.04 -23.68 -4.80
N ALA A 221 -3.70 -23.63 -4.78
CA ALA A 221 -2.85 -24.79 -4.85
C ALA A 221 -2.88 -25.62 -3.55
N ILE A 222 -2.92 -24.95 -2.40
CA ILE A 222 -3.04 -25.57 -1.07
C ILE A 222 -4.37 -26.28 -0.94
N GLU A 223 -5.49 -25.65 -1.27
CA GLU A 223 -6.83 -26.21 -1.19
C GLU A 223 -7.01 -27.45 -2.08
N ARG A 224 -6.27 -27.54 -3.18
CA ARG A 224 -6.25 -28.73 -4.07
C ARG A 224 -5.30 -29.82 -3.59
N GLY A 225 -4.59 -29.61 -2.47
CA GLY A 225 -3.62 -30.57 -1.94
C GLY A 225 -2.33 -30.69 -2.77
N TRP A 226 -2.06 -29.73 -3.67
CA TRP A 226 -0.83 -29.75 -4.50
C TRP A 226 0.37 -29.22 -3.75
N LEU A 227 0.16 -28.29 -2.80
CA LEU A 227 1.21 -27.71 -1.97
C LEU A 227 0.87 -27.89 -0.48
N ASP A 228 1.90 -28.20 0.31
CA ASP A 228 1.80 -28.27 1.78
C ASP A 228 1.88 -26.84 2.36
N PRO A 229 0.82 -26.32 3.02
CA PRO A 229 0.81 -24.98 3.57
C PRO A 229 1.95 -24.72 4.57
N LYS A 230 2.30 -25.73 5.39
CA LYS A 230 3.37 -25.62 6.38
C LYS A 230 4.76 -25.42 5.76
N LYS A 231 4.90 -25.69 4.48
CA LYS A 231 6.14 -25.52 3.72
C LYS A 231 6.08 -24.32 2.82
N VAL A 232 5.04 -24.22 1.97
CA VAL A 232 5.02 -23.21 0.91
C VAL A 232 4.79 -21.79 1.44
N ILE A 233 4.01 -21.60 2.52
CA ILE A 233 3.79 -20.28 3.10
C ILE A 233 5.11 -19.72 3.64
N PRO A 234 5.85 -20.41 4.55
CA PRO A 234 7.15 -19.94 5.00
C PRO A 234 8.16 -19.75 3.87
N GLU A 235 8.20 -20.66 2.89
CA GLU A 235 9.13 -20.58 1.77
C GLU A 235 8.86 -19.37 0.88
N SER A 236 7.59 -19.05 0.61
CA SER A 236 7.22 -17.85 -0.15
C SER A 236 7.67 -16.57 0.55
N LEU A 237 7.50 -16.47 1.87
CA LEU A 237 7.95 -15.32 2.66
C LEU A 237 9.48 -15.27 2.78
N MET A 238 10.14 -16.45 2.88
CA MET A 238 11.60 -16.53 2.87
C MET A 238 12.20 -16.05 1.53
N ALA A 239 11.47 -16.20 0.42
CA ALA A 239 11.92 -15.68 -0.88
C ALA A 239 12.03 -14.16 -0.87
N PHE A 240 11.08 -13.44 -0.25
CA PHE A 240 11.16 -12.00 -0.05
C PHE A 240 12.35 -11.61 0.85
N LYS A 241 12.50 -12.28 1.99
CA LYS A 241 13.61 -12.03 2.90
C LYS A 241 14.96 -12.24 2.20
N ARG A 242 15.11 -13.32 1.45
CA ARG A 242 16.33 -13.62 0.67
C ARG A 242 16.61 -12.57 -0.40
N ALA A 243 15.57 -12.00 -1.01
CA ALA A 243 15.70 -10.89 -1.96
C ALA A 243 16.04 -9.55 -1.31
N GLY A 244 16.01 -9.46 0.04
CA GLY A 244 16.43 -8.27 0.79
C GLY A 244 15.30 -7.46 1.41
N ALA A 245 14.07 -7.98 1.47
CA ALA A 245 12.97 -7.28 2.15
C ALA A 245 13.23 -7.16 3.65
N ASP A 246 13.09 -5.95 4.18
CA ASP A 246 13.11 -5.66 5.61
C ASP A 246 11.75 -5.96 6.25
N GLY A 247 10.67 -5.86 5.48
CA GLY A 247 9.32 -6.22 5.89
C GLY A 247 8.46 -6.67 4.71
N ILE A 248 7.41 -7.43 5.01
CA ILE A 248 6.50 -7.99 4.02
C ILE A 248 5.06 -7.71 4.45
N LEU A 249 4.31 -7.01 3.59
CA LEU A 249 2.86 -6.96 3.72
C LEU A 249 2.29 -8.24 3.12
N THR A 250 1.56 -9.01 3.93
CA THR A 250 1.02 -10.31 3.49
C THR A 250 -0.28 -10.66 4.22
N TYR A 251 -1.16 -11.36 3.53
CA TYR A 251 -2.37 -11.95 4.12
C TYR A 251 -2.06 -13.17 5.01
N PHE A 252 -0.85 -13.75 4.89
CA PHE A 252 -0.40 -14.84 5.76
C PHE A 252 0.21 -14.37 7.10
N ALA A 253 0.17 -13.08 7.42
CA ALA A 253 0.89 -12.52 8.57
C ALA A 253 0.51 -13.20 9.91
N LEU A 254 -0.78 -13.40 10.18
CA LEU A 254 -1.23 -14.06 11.42
C LEU A 254 -0.81 -15.53 11.48
N GLU A 255 -0.96 -16.25 10.37
CA GLU A 255 -0.59 -17.68 10.29
C GLU A 255 0.91 -17.86 10.48
N MET A 256 1.72 -17.04 9.79
CA MET A 256 3.17 -17.09 9.93
C MET A 256 3.62 -16.70 11.34
N ALA A 257 3.04 -15.66 11.93
CA ALA A 257 3.37 -15.23 13.29
C ALA A 257 3.06 -16.33 14.34
N ARG A 258 1.94 -17.06 14.18
CA ARG A 258 1.62 -18.22 15.04
C ARG A 258 2.67 -19.31 14.88
N SER A 259 3.09 -19.62 13.66
CA SER A 259 4.07 -20.69 13.39
C SER A 259 5.47 -20.36 13.92
N LEU A 260 5.83 -19.06 14.03
CA LEU A 260 7.11 -18.62 14.58
C LEU A 260 7.14 -18.66 16.13
N LYS A 261 5.99 -18.75 16.79
CA LYS A 261 5.87 -18.85 18.25
C LYS A 261 5.68 -20.27 18.75
N ALA A 262 5.36 -21.21 17.85
CA ALA A 262 5.16 -22.64 18.16
C ALA A 262 6.49 -23.38 18.23
#